data_3aad1e86ab510726234da111ded387e0
#
_entry.id   3aad1e86ab510726234da111ded387e0
#
_cell.length_a   1.000
_cell.length_b   1.000
_cell.length_c   1.000
_cell.angle_alpha   90.00
_cell.angle_beta   90.00
_cell.angle_gamma   90.00
#
_symmetry.space_group_name_H-M   'P 1'
#
loop_
_entity.id
_entity.type
_entity.pdbx_description
1 polymer ?
#
loop_
_entity_poly.entity_id
_entity_poly.type
_entity_poly.pdbx_seq_one_letter_code
_entity_poly.pdbx_strand_id
1 'polypeptide(L)'
;LIEENIHRTGGINVEARVQDATVYDPDSEQAADIVIADVPCSGYGVIGKKPEIKYRATPQKQEEIVMLQRMILDKAAKYVKPDGTLIFSTCTIAREENEENVLWFLKNYPYRLESLDPYIPEELHCKSTKLGYLQLLPGIHKTDGFFIARFRRK
;
A
#
# COMPACT_ATOMS: atom_id res chain seq x y z
N LEU A 1 -18.52 -0.38 -11.64
CA LEU A 1 -17.37 -1.25 -11.94
C LEU A 1 -17.07 -2.25 -10.81
N ILE A 2 -16.87 -1.79 -9.53
CA ILE A 2 -16.62 -2.71 -8.39
C ILE A 2 -17.83 -3.60 -8.16
N GLU A 3 -19.03 -3.06 -8.05
CA GLU A 3 -20.27 -3.82 -7.87
C GLU A 3 -20.53 -4.83 -9.00
N GLU A 4 -20.28 -4.44 -10.25
CA GLU A 4 -20.35 -5.33 -11.42
C GLU A 4 -19.37 -6.52 -11.29
N ASN A 5 -18.16 -6.26 -10.80
CA ASN A 5 -17.17 -7.31 -10.57
C ASN A 5 -17.59 -8.24 -9.41
N ILE A 6 -18.12 -7.70 -8.31
CA ILE A 6 -18.64 -8.47 -7.19
C ILE A 6 -19.75 -9.41 -7.70
N HIS A 7 -20.70 -8.88 -8.45
CA HIS A 7 -21.79 -9.67 -9.03
C HIS A 7 -21.27 -10.76 -10.00
N ARG A 8 -20.36 -10.39 -10.90
CA ARG A 8 -19.77 -11.31 -11.88
C ARG A 8 -18.99 -12.46 -11.24
N THR A 9 -18.33 -12.22 -10.11
CA THR A 9 -17.54 -13.23 -9.38
C THR A 9 -18.36 -14.00 -8.34
N GLY A 10 -19.63 -13.66 -8.14
CA GLY A 10 -20.47 -14.30 -7.13
C GLY A 10 -20.07 -13.97 -5.69
N GLY A 11 -19.44 -12.82 -5.48
CA GLY A 11 -19.02 -12.37 -4.14
C GLY A 11 -20.24 -12.04 -3.26
N ILE A 12 -20.48 -12.86 -2.24
CA ILE A 12 -21.61 -12.67 -1.30
C ILE A 12 -21.22 -11.99 0.01
N ASN A 13 -19.91 -11.84 0.26
CA ASN A 13 -19.32 -11.31 1.49
C ASN A 13 -18.49 -10.05 1.24
N VAL A 14 -18.76 -9.34 0.14
CA VAL A 14 -18.06 -8.11 -0.25
C VAL A 14 -19.06 -6.99 -0.37
N GLU A 15 -18.77 -5.86 0.24
CA GLU A 15 -19.54 -4.61 0.14
C GLU A 15 -18.68 -3.53 -0.48
N ALA A 16 -19.20 -2.84 -1.50
CA ALA A 16 -18.55 -1.68 -2.09
C ALA A 16 -19.10 -0.40 -1.47
N ARG A 17 -18.21 0.48 -0.98
CA ARG A 17 -18.57 1.80 -0.47
C ARG A 17 -17.74 2.87 -1.17
N VAL A 18 -18.35 4.00 -1.48
CA VAL A 18 -17.67 5.20 -1.96
C VAL A 18 -17.32 6.06 -0.75
N GLN A 19 -16.02 6.21 -0.49
CA GLN A 19 -15.54 6.95 0.66
C GLN A 19 -14.22 7.65 0.31
N ASP A 20 -14.03 8.87 0.82
CA ASP A 20 -12.74 9.53 0.76
C ASP A 20 -11.82 8.95 1.84
N ALA A 21 -10.75 8.28 1.42
CA ALA A 21 -9.80 7.62 2.32
C ALA A 21 -8.99 8.60 3.19
N THR A 22 -9.02 9.91 2.90
CA THR A 22 -8.41 10.95 3.73
C THR A 22 -9.33 11.43 4.86
N VAL A 23 -10.61 11.05 4.82
CA VAL A 23 -11.60 11.40 5.84
C VAL A 23 -11.75 10.23 6.82
N TYR A 24 -11.69 10.53 8.11
CA TYR A 24 -11.83 9.52 9.16
C TYR A 24 -13.28 9.04 9.27
N ASP A 25 -13.45 7.72 9.31
CA ASP A 25 -14.73 7.05 9.55
C ASP A 25 -14.73 6.43 10.97
N PRO A 26 -15.48 7.00 11.92
CA PRO A 26 -15.54 6.49 13.29
C PRO A 26 -16.10 5.05 13.38
N ASP A 27 -17.02 4.68 12.50
CA ASP A 27 -17.67 3.37 12.51
C ASP A 27 -16.70 2.24 12.11
N SER A 28 -15.62 2.60 11.44
CA SER A 28 -14.56 1.67 11.04
C SER A 28 -13.42 1.59 12.06
N GLU A 29 -13.45 2.35 13.17
CA GLU A 29 -12.35 2.35 14.15
C GLU A 29 -12.15 0.97 14.78
N GLN A 30 -10.92 0.44 14.67
CA GLN A 30 -10.54 -0.89 15.18
C GLN A 30 -11.51 -2.02 14.76
N ALA A 31 -12.12 -1.90 13.56
CA ALA A 31 -13.10 -2.87 13.08
C ALA A 31 -12.48 -4.00 12.24
N ALA A 32 -11.30 -3.80 11.67
CA ALA A 32 -10.72 -4.71 10.71
C ALA A 32 -9.54 -5.53 11.27
N ASP A 33 -9.53 -6.83 11.02
CA ASP A 33 -8.40 -7.71 11.30
C ASP A 33 -7.25 -7.45 10.31
N ILE A 34 -7.61 -7.09 9.07
CA ILE A 34 -6.65 -6.73 8.00
C ILE A 34 -7.19 -5.48 7.29
N VAL A 35 -6.32 -4.49 7.13
CA VAL A 35 -6.56 -3.31 6.28
C VAL A 35 -5.55 -3.35 5.14
N ILE A 36 -6.02 -3.14 3.91
CA ILE A 36 -5.16 -3.01 2.72
C ILE A 36 -5.27 -1.57 2.23
N ALA A 37 -4.16 -0.84 2.28
CA ALA A 37 -4.02 0.52 1.78
C ALA A 37 -3.20 0.48 0.47
N ASP A 38 -3.90 0.22 -0.65
CA ASP A 38 -3.35 0.36 -2.00
C ASP A 38 -3.58 1.81 -2.43
N VAL A 39 -2.58 2.65 -2.20
CA VAL A 39 -2.74 4.10 -2.24
C VAL A 39 -2.46 4.70 -3.62
N PRO A 40 -3.04 5.87 -3.95
CA PRO A 40 -2.63 6.63 -5.11
C PRO A 40 -1.13 6.88 -5.09
N CYS A 41 -0.46 6.70 -6.23
CA CYS A 41 0.98 6.85 -6.34
C CYS A 41 1.39 7.44 -7.70
N SER A 42 2.67 7.81 -7.85
CA SER A 42 3.22 8.35 -9.10
C SER A 42 3.13 7.37 -10.27
N GLY A 43 3.05 6.07 -10.00
CA GLY A 43 2.94 5.02 -11.02
C GLY A 43 4.24 4.76 -11.78
N TYR A 44 5.42 5.19 -11.28
CA TYR A 44 6.69 4.99 -11.98
C TYR A 44 7.02 3.53 -12.24
N GLY A 45 6.45 2.61 -11.47
CA GLY A 45 6.62 1.17 -11.68
C GLY A 45 5.95 0.63 -12.95
N VAL A 46 4.96 1.35 -13.48
CA VAL A 46 4.19 0.96 -14.68
C VAL A 46 4.48 1.86 -15.89
N ILE A 47 5.54 2.66 -15.84
CA ILE A 47 5.90 3.63 -16.89
C ILE A 47 6.12 2.95 -18.26
N GLY A 48 6.52 1.68 -18.28
CA GLY A 48 6.65 0.90 -19.51
C GLY A 48 5.32 0.67 -20.25
N LYS A 49 4.20 0.65 -19.51
CA LYS A 49 2.84 0.52 -20.05
C LYS A 49 2.13 1.87 -20.19
N LYS A 50 2.55 2.87 -19.43
CA LYS A 50 1.98 4.22 -19.36
C LYS A 50 3.07 5.28 -19.48
N PRO A 51 3.69 5.46 -20.68
CA PRO A 51 4.84 6.34 -20.86
C PRO A 51 4.52 7.82 -20.63
N GLU A 52 3.24 8.20 -20.65
CA GLU A 52 2.78 9.55 -20.33
C GLU A 52 3.07 9.98 -18.87
N ILE A 53 3.32 9.03 -17.97
CA ILE A 53 3.67 9.30 -16.57
C ILE A 53 4.91 10.18 -16.47
N LYS A 54 5.94 9.95 -17.33
CA LYS A 54 7.18 10.73 -17.33
C LYS A 54 6.98 12.23 -17.56
N TYR A 55 5.92 12.62 -18.28
CA TYR A 55 5.64 14.03 -18.57
C TYR A 55 4.91 14.74 -17.43
N ARG A 56 4.38 14.00 -16.46
CA ARG A 56 3.67 14.54 -15.29
C ARG A 56 4.54 14.56 -14.04
N ALA A 57 5.74 13.98 -14.10
CA ALA A 57 6.67 13.89 -13.00
C ALA A 57 7.29 15.27 -12.71
N THR A 58 7.01 15.81 -11.54
CA THR A 58 7.67 17.01 -11.00
C THR A 58 7.94 16.81 -9.51
N PRO A 59 8.99 17.44 -8.93
CA PRO A 59 9.26 17.35 -7.49
C PRO A 59 8.06 17.75 -6.64
N GLN A 60 7.36 18.81 -7.03
CA GLN A 60 6.16 19.28 -6.30
C GLN A 60 5.06 18.22 -6.28
N LYS A 61 4.74 17.59 -7.43
CA LYS A 61 3.74 16.51 -7.48
C LYS A 61 4.17 15.29 -6.67
N GLN A 62 5.47 15.02 -6.61
CA GLN A 62 6.01 13.95 -5.79
C GLN A 62 5.74 14.22 -4.29
N GLU A 63 5.98 15.45 -3.83
CA GLU A 63 5.68 15.84 -2.46
C GLU A 63 4.17 15.78 -2.16
N GLU A 64 3.32 16.28 -3.05
CA GLU A 64 1.85 16.25 -2.92
C GLU A 64 1.34 14.81 -2.78
N ILE A 65 1.85 13.86 -3.58
CA ILE A 65 1.42 12.46 -3.52
C ILE A 65 1.87 11.77 -2.24
N VAL A 66 3.10 12.05 -1.78
CA VAL A 66 3.60 11.53 -0.50
C VAL A 66 2.74 12.04 0.67
N MET A 67 2.35 13.31 0.66
CA MET A 67 1.46 13.87 1.67
C MET A 67 0.08 13.20 1.65
N LEU A 68 -0.50 13.00 0.47
CA LEU A 68 -1.78 12.29 0.30
C LEU A 68 -1.70 10.86 0.84
N GLN A 69 -0.65 10.12 0.51
CA GLN A 69 -0.42 8.76 1.01
C GLN A 69 -0.35 8.72 2.53
N ARG A 70 0.34 9.67 3.16
CA ARG A 70 0.43 9.78 4.62
C ARG A 70 -0.91 10.11 5.26
N MET A 71 -1.73 10.95 4.63
CA MET A 71 -3.09 11.24 5.11
C MET A 71 -3.97 9.96 5.09
N ILE A 72 -3.87 9.15 4.04
CA ILE A 72 -4.58 7.88 3.93
C ILE A 72 -4.07 6.87 4.98
N LEU A 73 -2.75 6.73 5.13
CA LEU A 73 -2.14 5.83 6.12
C LEU A 73 -2.50 6.21 7.56
N ASP A 74 -2.63 7.51 7.87
CA ASP A 74 -3.13 7.99 9.19
C ASP A 74 -4.52 7.43 9.50
N LYS A 75 -5.43 7.40 8.52
CA LYS A 75 -6.78 6.89 8.72
C LYS A 75 -6.77 5.35 8.76
N ALA A 76 -6.10 4.71 7.79
CA ALA A 76 -5.98 3.26 7.73
C ALA A 76 -5.41 2.65 9.02
N ALA A 77 -4.44 3.32 9.66
CA ALA A 77 -3.87 2.88 10.92
C ALA A 77 -4.89 2.79 12.06
N LYS A 78 -5.96 3.59 12.06
CA LYS A 78 -6.98 3.60 13.10
C LYS A 78 -7.99 2.47 12.94
N TYR A 79 -8.16 1.96 11.72
CA TYR A 79 -9.16 0.94 11.40
C TYR A 79 -8.71 -0.49 11.76
N VAL A 80 -7.40 -0.71 11.88
CA VAL A 80 -6.84 -2.03 12.24
C VAL A 80 -7.09 -2.31 13.72
N LYS A 81 -7.58 -3.51 14.05
CA LYS A 81 -7.68 -4.00 15.44
C LYS A 81 -6.31 -4.10 16.12
N PRO A 82 -6.24 -4.10 17.46
CA PRO A 82 -5.04 -4.57 18.17
C PRO A 82 -4.60 -5.93 17.63
N ASP A 83 -3.30 -6.14 17.46
CA ASP A 83 -2.71 -7.33 16.81
C ASP A 83 -3.20 -7.59 15.36
N GLY A 84 -3.89 -6.65 14.74
CA GLY A 84 -4.29 -6.72 13.33
C GLY A 84 -3.15 -6.36 12.38
N THR A 85 -3.40 -6.52 11.08
CA THR A 85 -2.41 -6.31 10.02
C THR A 85 -2.80 -5.10 9.15
N LEU A 86 -1.83 -4.23 8.84
CA LEU A 86 -1.93 -3.25 7.78
C LEU A 86 -1.00 -3.65 6.64
N ILE A 87 -1.53 -3.76 5.43
CA ILE A 87 -0.77 -3.91 4.19
C ILE A 87 -0.77 -2.56 3.48
N PHE A 88 0.40 -2.07 3.16
CA PHE A 88 0.61 -0.85 2.37
C PHE A 88 1.20 -1.22 1.02
N SER A 89 0.62 -0.73 -0.08
CA SER A 89 1.11 -1.01 -1.43
C SER A 89 1.05 0.19 -2.35
N THR A 90 1.94 0.19 -3.35
CA THR A 90 2.01 1.19 -4.42
C THR A 90 2.48 0.53 -5.73
N CYS A 91 2.08 1.08 -6.86
CA CYS A 91 2.63 0.71 -8.17
C CYS A 91 3.78 1.64 -8.61
N THR A 92 4.60 2.12 -7.66
CA THR A 92 5.75 2.98 -7.94
C THR A 92 7.07 2.36 -7.50
N ILE A 93 8.17 2.89 -8.00
CA ILE A 93 9.53 2.57 -7.58
C ILE A 93 10.21 3.75 -6.85
N ALA A 94 9.45 4.81 -6.58
CA ALA A 94 9.96 5.98 -5.88
C ALA A 94 10.16 5.67 -4.39
N ARG A 95 11.39 5.89 -3.91
CA ARG A 95 11.75 5.62 -2.53
C ARG A 95 10.98 6.46 -1.53
N GLU A 96 10.70 7.71 -1.90
CA GLU A 96 9.96 8.69 -1.09
C GLU A 96 8.53 8.20 -0.79
N GLU A 97 7.90 7.53 -1.78
CA GLU A 97 6.57 6.97 -1.65
C GLU A 97 6.56 5.60 -0.94
N ASN A 98 7.67 4.89 -0.93
CA ASN A 98 7.80 3.50 -0.47
C ASN A 98 8.52 3.41 0.88
N GLU A 99 9.83 3.20 0.88
CA GLU A 99 10.63 3.00 2.11
C GLU A 99 10.53 4.18 3.07
N GLU A 100 10.53 5.43 2.57
CA GLU A 100 10.46 6.60 3.43
C GLU A 100 9.08 6.74 4.09
N ASN A 101 8.00 6.33 3.42
CA ASN A 101 6.69 6.23 4.03
C ASN A 101 6.63 5.11 5.09
N VAL A 102 7.28 3.98 4.85
CA VAL A 102 7.41 2.91 5.87
C VAL A 102 8.11 3.45 7.13
N LEU A 103 9.26 4.13 6.97
CA LEU A 103 10.01 4.70 8.08
C LEU A 103 9.20 5.77 8.83
N TRP A 104 8.53 6.65 8.08
CA TRP A 104 7.65 7.66 8.65
C TRP A 104 6.51 7.02 9.45
N PHE A 105 5.86 6.00 8.91
CA PHE A 105 4.75 5.30 9.55
C PHE A 105 5.18 4.63 10.87
N LEU A 106 6.29 3.91 10.87
CA LEU A 106 6.84 3.26 12.07
C LEU A 106 7.22 4.25 13.18
N LYS A 107 7.62 5.47 12.80
CA LYS A 107 7.96 6.53 13.75
C LYS A 107 6.72 7.14 14.41
N ASN A 108 5.60 7.18 13.72
CA ASN A 108 4.41 7.93 14.15
C ASN A 108 3.29 7.05 14.72
N TYR A 109 3.32 5.74 14.46
CA TYR A 109 2.23 4.83 14.86
C TYR A 109 2.77 3.60 15.61
N PRO A 110 1.98 3.02 16.54
CA PRO A 110 2.38 1.85 17.33
C PRO A 110 2.31 0.57 16.48
N TYR A 111 3.14 0.50 15.45
CA TYR A 111 3.23 -0.65 14.54
C TYR A 111 4.67 -1.17 14.49
N ARG A 112 4.83 -2.41 14.06
CA ARG A 112 6.12 -3.01 13.67
C ARG A 112 5.97 -3.63 12.29
N LEU A 113 7.05 -3.71 11.53
CA LEU A 113 7.10 -4.55 10.34
C LEU A 113 7.05 -6.03 10.73
N GLU A 114 6.48 -6.84 9.86
CA GLU A 114 6.40 -8.28 10.04
C GLU A 114 6.73 -8.98 8.71
N SER A 115 7.60 -10.01 8.78
CA SER A 115 8.14 -10.69 7.60
C SER A 115 7.09 -11.03 6.54
N LEU A 116 7.47 -10.85 5.28
CA LEU A 116 6.70 -11.27 4.11
C LEU A 116 7.02 -12.71 3.69
N ASP A 117 8.16 -13.28 4.12
CA ASP A 117 8.65 -14.57 3.64
C ASP A 117 7.60 -15.70 3.71
N PRO A 118 6.72 -15.81 4.75
CA PRO A 118 5.69 -16.83 4.78
C PRO A 118 4.59 -16.71 3.73
N TYR A 119 4.51 -15.56 3.02
CA TYR A 119 3.39 -15.21 2.15
C TYR A 119 3.79 -15.02 0.69
N ILE A 120 5.08 -15.11 0.38
CA ILE A 120 5.63 -14.88 -0.97
C ILE A 120 6.52 -16.07 -1.39
N PRO A 121 6.70 -16.31 -2.71
CA PRO A 121 7.60 -17.34 -3.22
C PRO A 121 9.04 -17.17 -2.73
N GLU A 122 9.73 -18.30 -2.51
CA GLU A 122 11.10 -18.33 -1.97
C GLU A 122 12.10 -17.55 -2.84
N GLU A 123 11.92 -17.54 -4.15
CA GLU A 123 12.77 -16.80 -5.09
C GLU A 123 12.72 -15.28 -4.94
N LEU A 124 11.74 -14.77 -4.19
CA LEU A 124 11.63 -13.35 -3.84
C LEU A 124 12.22 -13.04 -2.45
N HIS A 125 12.63 -14.07 -1.69
CA HIS A 125 13.14 -13.85 -0.35
C HIS A 125 14.46 -13.08 -0.37
N CYS A 126 14.54 -12.04 0.45
CA CYS A 126 15.71 -11.18 0.59
C CYS A 126 15.75 -10.52 1.98
N LYS A 127 16.70 -9.63 2.22
CA LYS A 127 16.80 -8.93 3.51
C LYS A 127 15.55 -8.10 3.81
N SER A 128 15.01 -7.40 2.82
CA SER A 128 13.83 -6.54 3.03
C SER A 128 12.57 -7.34 3.27
N THR A 129 12.39 -8.51 2.63
CA THR A 129 11.21 -9.35 2.87
C THR A 129 11.19 -9.93 4.27
N LYS A 130 12.36 -10.29 4.83
CA LYS A 130 12.51 -10.69 6.24
C LYS A 130 12.16 -9.56 7.20
N LEU A 131 12.46 -8.30 6.82
CA LEU A 131 12.08 -7.11 7.58
C LEU A 131 10.59 -6.80 7.46
N GLY A 132 9.94 -7.15 6.34
CA GLY A 132 8.51 -6.95 6.14
C GLY A 132 8.12 -6.05 4.97
N TYR A 133 9.01 -5.80 4.00
CA TYR A 133 8.68 -5.09 2.77
C TYR A 133 9.42 -5.63 1.55
N LEU A 134 8.85 -5.44 0.38
CA LEU A 134 9.38 -5.88 -0.91
C LEU A 134 9.19 -4.78 -1.96
N GLN A 135 10.27 -4.46 -2.69
CA GLN A 135 10.23 -3.65 -3.90
C GLN A 135 10.47 -4.55 -5.12
N LEU A 136 9.47 -4.69 -5.97
CA LEU A 136 9.62 -5.27 -7.29
C LEU A 136 10.05 -4.20 -8.28
N LEU A 137 11.06 -4.51 -9.11
CA LEU A 137 11.64 -3.59 -10.09
C LEU A 137 11.44 -4.14 -11.50
N PRO A 138 10.98 -3.30 -12.46
CA PRO A 138 10.89 -3.69 -13.87
C PRO A 138 12.26 -4.14 -14.39
N GLY A 139 12.28 -5.15 -15.23
CA GLY A 139 13.50 -5.68 -15.83
C GLY A 139 14.33 -6.60 -14.94
N ILE A 140 14.15 -6.54 -13.60
CA ILE A 140 14.80 -7.46 -12.65
C ILE A 140 13.85 -8.62 -12.32
N HIS A 141 12.63 -8.32 -11.91
CA HIS A 141 11.67 -9.32 -11.43
C HIS A 141 10.69 -9.80 -12.52
N LYS A 142 10.91 -9.43 -13.80
CA LYS A 142 10.05 -9.78 -14.95
C LYS A 142 8.58 -9.38 -14.75
N THR A 143 8.34 -8.31 -14.00
CA THR A 143 7.03 -7.74 -13.70
C THR A 143 7.09 -6.21 -13.72
N ASP A 144 5.94 -5.57 -13.57
CA ASP A 144 5.87 -4.14 -13.29
C ASP A 144 6.52 -3.82 -11.93
N GLY A 145 6.90 -2.56 -11.74
CA GLY A 145 7.36 -2.09 -10.44
C GLY A 145 6.19 -2.04 -9.46
N PHE A 146 6.38 -2.64 -8.29
CA PHE A 146 5.39 -2.68 -7.23
C PHE A 146 6.08 -2.71 -5.88
N PHE A 147 5.48 -2.04 -4.90
CA PHE A 147 5.96 -2.06 -3.53
C PHE A 147 4.88 -2.60 -2.60
N ILE A 148 5.29 -3.38 -1.60
CA ILE A 148 4.41 -3.85 -0.54
C ILE A 148 5.15 -3.85 0.79
N ALA A 149 4.47 -3.40 1.85
CA ALA A 149 4.94 -3.50 3.22
C ALA A 149 3.84 -4.05 4.13
N ARG A 150 4.22 -4.92 5.06
CA ARG A 150 3.33 -5.54 6.04
C ARG A 150 3.64 -5.06 7.44
N PHE A 151 2.65 -4.50 8.08
CA PHE A 151 2.74 -4.01 9.45
C PHE A 151 1.81 -4.78 10.36
N ARG A 152 2.25 -5.00 11.60
CA ARG A 152 1.46 -5.51 12.71
C ARG A 152 1.23 -4.40 13.71
N ARG A 153 -0.02 -4.16 14.09
CA ARG A 153 -0.36 -3.24 15.18
C ARG A 153 0.11 -3.83 16.51
N LYS A 154 0.72 -2.99 17.37
CA LYS A 154 1.17 -3.39 18.71
C LYS A 154 0.03 -3.29 19.72
#